data_59c56cf783114f47bb838ab9c29e8b6e
#
_entry.id   59c56cf783114f47bb838ab9c29e8b6e
#
_cell.length_a   1.000
_cell.length_b   1.000
_cell.length_c   1.000
_cell.angle_alpha   90.00
_cell.angle_beta   90.00
_cell.angle_gamma   90.00
#
_symmetry.space_group_name_H-M   'P 1'
#
loop_
_entity.id
_entity.type
_entity.pdbx_description
1 polymer ?
#
loop_
_entity_poly.entity_id
_entity_poly.type
_entity_poly.pdbx_seq_one_letter_code
_entity_poly.pdbx_strand_id
1 'polypeptide(L)'
;MASSTDAFTAIPVLDYTLSTSPESKLTFLAELRDALINVGFFYLINSPIAPGVRDALVDQTFKIFDLPLEKKLEIEMVNNKHFLGYSRLGAELTARTPDYREQFDFATELPPPGPDEPLYRNIRGPNQWPDEAAIPGFRHAVEAYLAEVAPVADEFQVFIAEALDLPPTALHPYFETPSQQKMKLIKYPPPPASSTEPETQGVGAHKDSEFLTFLLQATPHAGLEVQNKAGEWIPAPPIADSLVVNIGRALEALTGGVCTATTHRVSLAFKNFVNAQGESLGPRFSIPVFRGMGLNLSADNVSLTIPEHVKALIKDEKVRSDAEATFNTMFRGRFGEGTFIHRIMSHQDVGRKWYPEVLAKALGEYEK
;
A
#
# COMPACT_ATOMS: atom_id res chain seq x y z
N MET A 1 3.61 -29.48 -10.56
CA MET A 1 4.52 -28.96 -9.53
C MET A 1 5.51 -28.08 -10.25
N ALA A 2 5.46 -26.76 -10.04
CA ALA A 2 6.47 -25.86 -10.60
C ALA A 2 7.83 -26.23 -9.98
N SER A 3 8.88 -26.20 -10.79
CA SER A 3 10.24 -26.49 -10.34
C SER A 3 10.62 -25.45 -9.26
N SER A 4 11.16 -25.91 -8.14
CA SER A 4 11.55 -25.09 -6.99
C SER A 4 12.70 -24.07 -7.29
N THR A 5 13.13 -23.98 -8.54
CA THR A 5 14.27 -23.15 -8.97
C THR A 5 13.90 -21.70 -9.32
N ASP A 6 12.60 -21.35 -9.41
CA ASP A 6 12.13 -20.03 -9.81
C ASP A 6 11.53 -19.20 -8.63
N ALA A 7 11.60 -19.69 -7.40
CA ALA A 7 11.10 -18.98 -6.24
C ALA A 7 12.19 -18.07 -5.65
N PHE A 8 11.89 -16.76 -5.47
CA PHE A 8 12.85 -15.85 -4.83
C PHE A 8 13.09 -16.22 -3.36
N THR A 9 14.29 -16.00 -2.89
CA THR A 9 14.73 -16.25 -1.51
C THR A 9 15.12 -14.98 -0.75
N ALA A 10 15.12 -13.85 -1.43
CA ALA A 10 15.41 -12.53 -0.87
C ALA A 10 14.66 -11.45 -1.66
N ILE A 11 14.42 -10.31 -1.01
CA ILE A 11 13.85 -9.13 -1.67
C ILE A 11 14.98 -8.34 -2.31
N PRO A 12 14.93 -8.04 -3.63
CA PRO A 12 15.97 -7.30 -4.33
C PRO A 12 16.10 -5.87 -3.81
N VAL A 13 17.29 -5.29 -3.97
CA VAL A 13 17.59 -3.90 -3.61
C VAL A 13 17.91 -3.13 -4.88
N LEU A 14 17.13 -2.08 -5.16
CA LEU A 14 17.32 -1.17 -6.28
C LEU A 14 17.88 0.16 -5.78
N ASP A 15 18.93 0.65 -6.43
CA ASP A 15 19.51 1.95 -6.15
C ASP A 15 18.91 3.01 -7.07
N TYR A 16 18.15 3.96 -6.48
CA TYR A 16 17.52 5.03 -7.25
C TYR A 16 18.52 5.88 -8.02
N THR A 17 19.75 6.06 -7.54
CA THR A 17 20.77 6.87 -8.22
C THR A 17 21.13 6.32 -9.60
N LEU A 18 20.97 5.02 -9.84
CA LEU A 18 21.17 4.42 -11.15
C LEU A 18 20.16 4.88 -12.20
N SER A 19 19.00 5.39 -11.79
CA SER A 19 17.99 5.94 -12.71
C SER A 19 18.32 7.33 -13.25
N THR A 20 19.28 8.03 -12.63
CA THR A 20 19.53 9.46 -12.87
C THR A 20 20.51 9.76 -14.01
N SER A 21 21.25 8.79 -14.51
CA SER A 21 22.14 8.95 -15.66
C SER A 21 21.79 7.99 -16.81
N PRO A 22 21.96 8.41 -18.08
CA PRO A 22 21.70 7.54 -19.23
C PRO A 22 22.53 6.25 -19.22
N GLU A 23 23.75 6.28 -18.70
CA GLU A 23 24.67 5.15 -18.67
C GLU A 23 24.22 4.05 -17.72
N SER A 24 23.69 4.42 -16.54
CA SER A 24 23.27 3.49 -15.50
C SER A 24 21.78 3.15 -15.56
N LYS A 25 20.97 4.00 -16.21
CA LYS A 25 19.51 3.82 -16.28
C LYS A 25 19.10 2.47 -16.88
N LEU A 26 19.81 1.99 -17.89
CA LEU A 26 19.53 0.68 -18.49
C LEU A 26 19.68 -0.47 -17.48
N THR A 27 20.68 -0.39 -16.60
CA THR A 27 20.86 -1.36 -15.52
C THR A 27 19.70 -1.27 -14.53
N PHE A 28 19.35 -0.06 -14.09
CA PHE A 28 18.20 0.16 -13.21
C PHE A 28 16.91 -0.43 -13.79
N LEU A 29 16.62 -0.17 -15.06
CA LEU A 29 15.41 -0.67 -15.73
C LEU A 29 15.41 -2.20 -15.85
N ALA A 30 16.57 -2.82 -16.06
CA ALA A 30 16.68 -4.28 -16.11
C ALA A 30 16.43 -4.90 -14.72
N GLU A 31 17.02 -4.34 -13.65
CA GLU A 31 16.79 -4.77 -12.28
C GLU A 31 15.32 -4.53 -11.86
N LEU A 32 14.73 -3.38 -12.23
CA LEU A 32 13.33 -3.10 -11.99
C LEU A 32 12.42 -4.11 -12.71
N ARG A 33 12.69 -4.41 -13.99
CA ARG A 33 11.94 -5.42 -14.74
C ARG A 33 11.94 -6.77 -14.05
N ASP A 34 13.11 -7.22 -13.60
CA ASP A 34 13.24 -8.50 -12.88
C ASP A 34 12.44 -8.48 -11.58
N ALA A 35 12.54 -7.42 -10.78
CA ALA A 35 11.77 -7.25 -9.56
C ALA A 35 10.25 -7.24 -9.81
N LEU A 36 9.77 -6.54 -10.85
CA LEU A 36 8.36 -6.46 -11.21
C LEU A 36 7.75 -7.81 -11.61
N ILE A 37 8.50 -8.62 -12.36
CA ILE A 37 8.02 -9.89 -12.94
C ILE A 37 8.15 -11.04 -11.93
N ASN A 38 9.29 -11.13 -11.24
CA ASN A 38 9.67 -12.33 -10.50
C ASN A 38 9.36 -12.22 -8.99
N VAL A 39 9.34 -11.01 -8.41
CA VAL A 39 9.24 -10.80 -6.97
C VAL A 39 8.00 -9.98 -6.57
N GLY A 40 7.69 -8.91 -7.29
CA GLY A 40 6.60 -7.98 -6.95
C GLY A 40 6.93 -7.06 -5.76
N PHE A 41 8.16 -7.14 -5.23
CA PHE A 41 8.69 -6.37 -4.10
C PHE A 41 10.15 -6.01 -4.34
N PHE A 42 10.57 -4.85 -3.86
CA PHE A 42 11.98 -4.47 -3.80
C PHE A 42 12.22 -3.41 -2.72
N TYR A 43 13.45 -3.33 -2.24
CA TYR A 43 13.89 -2.16 -1.48
C TYR A 43 14.36 -1.08 -2.46
N LEU A 44 14.00 0.16 -2.20
CA LEU A 44 14.51 1.33 -2.89
C LEU A 44 15.43 2.10 -1.96
N ILE A 45 16.72 2.11 -2.25
CA ILE A 45 17.73 2.90 -1.53
C ILE A 45 18.05 4.19 -2.28
N ASN A 46 18.64 5.15 -1.59
CA ASN A 46 19.06 6.44 -2.17
C ASN A 46 17.93 7.19 -2.89
N SER A 47 16.67 7.03 -2.42
CA SER A 47 15.56 7.80 -2.95
C SER A 47 15.75 9.31 -2.71
N PRO A 48 15.18 10.20 -3.55
CA PRO A 48 15.38 11.64 -3.42
C PRO A 48 14.63 12.27 -2.25
N ILE A 49 13.89 11.47 -1.46
CA ILE A 49 13.18 11.96 -0.27
C ILE A 49 14.20 12.45 0.75
N ALA A 50 14.11 13.73 1.12
CA ALA A 50 15.03 14.34 2.05
C ALA A 50 14.99 13.67 3.44
N PRO A 51 16.15 13.27 4.01
CA PRO A 51 16.18 12.64 5.33
C PRO A 51 15.44 13.44 6.40
N GLY A 52 15.57 14.78 6.41
CA GLY A 52 14.88 15.63 7.38
C GLY A 52 13.36 15.61 7.28
N VAL A 53 12.79 15.46 6.08
CA VAL A 53 11.34 15.32 5.86
C VAL A 53 10.85 13.97 6.36
N ARG A 54 11.59 12.90 6.05
CA ARG A 54 11.31 11.56 6.55
C ARG A 54 11.36 11.50 8.07
N ASP A 55 12.42 12.00 8.68
CA ASP A 55 12.64 11.95 10.12
C ASP A 55 11.59 12.80 10.87
N ALA A 56 11.20 13.96 10.32
CA ALA A 56 10.12 14.76 10.86
C ALA A 56 8.78 14.02 10.85
N LEU A 57 8.44 13.31 9.77
CA LEU A 57 7.23 12.49 9.73
C LEU A 57 7.27 11.36 10.77
N VAL A 58 8.40 10.66 10.90
CA VAL A 58 8.56 9.57 11.89
C VAL A 58 8.37 10.11 13.31
N ASP A 59 8.99 11.24 13.64
CA ASP A 59 8.87 11.89 14.96
C ASP A 59 7.41 12.31 15.25
N GLN A 60 6.73 12.90 14.28
CA GLN A 60 5.32 13.27 14.40
C GLN A 60 4.40 12.04 14.45
N THR A 61 4.78 10.94 13.81
CA THR A 61 4.04 9.67 13.91
C THR A 61 4.07 9.14 15.33
N PHE A 62 5.20 9.15 16.02
CA PHE A 62 5.24 8.73 17.42
C PHE A 62 4.36 9.62 18.30
N LYS A 63 4.45 10.94 18.13
CA LYS A 63 3.68 11.92 18.92
C LYS A 63 2.17 11.79 18.76
N ILE A 64 1.65 11.54 17.54
CA ILE A 64 0.20 11.43 17.34
C ILE A 64 -0.39 10.20 18.02
N PHE A 65 0.37 9.08 18.04
CA PHE A 65 -0.06 7.88 18.78
C PHE A 65 0.00 8.04 20.29
N ASP A 66 0.83 8.93 20.81
CA ASP A 66 0.95 9.25 22.24
C ASP A 66 -0.13 10.24 22.72
N LEU A 67 -0.91 10.83 21.82
CA LEU A 67 -2.05 11.66 22.21
C LEU A 67 -3.05 10.87 23.07
N PRO A 68 -3.70 11.51 24.04
CA PRO A 68 -4.81 10.94 24.78
C PRO A 68 -5.89 10.39 23.85
N LEU A 69 -6.55 9.30 24.23
CA LEU A 69 -7.55 8.65 23.39
C LEU A 69 -8.66 9.60 22.95
N GLU A 70 -9.14 10.48 23.85
CA GLU A 70 -10.13 11.48 23.54
C GLU A 70 -9.71 12.40 22.39
N LYS A 71 -8.43 12.77 22.32
CA LYS A 71 -7.91 13.59 21.22
C LYS A 71 -7.85 12.83 19.88
N LYS A 72 -7.49 11.54 19.92
CA LYS A 72 -7.53 10.68 18.74
C LYS A 72 -8.98 10.48 18.24
N LEU A 73 -9.94 10.39 19.13
CA LEU A 73 -11.36 10.23 18.81
C LEU A 73 -12.00 11.48 18.18
N GLU A 74 -11.45 12.68 18.41
CA GLU A 74 -11.93 13.90 17.73
C GLU A 74 -11.82 13.76 16.21
N ILE A 75 -10.80 13.01 15.73
CA ILE A 75 -10.56 12.74 14.31
C ILE A 75 -10.78 11.25 13.96
N GLU A 76 -11.66 10.57 14.70
CA GLU A 76 -11.97 9.16 14.41
C GLU A 76 -12.55 9.00 12.99
N MET A 77 -12.10 8.00 12.25
CA MET A 77 -12.45 7.79 10.84
C MET A 77 -13.97 7.76 10.62
N VAL A 78 -14.73 7.21 11.56
CA VAL A 78 -16.19 7.13 11.49
C VAL A 78 -16.87 8.51 11.53
N ASN A 79 -16.16 9.58 11.92
CA ASN A 79 -16.70 10.95 11.91
C ASN A 79 -16.76 11.55 10.51
N ASN A 80 -16.09 10.95 9.55
CA ASN A 80 -15.96 11.44 8.18
C ASN A 80 -16.37 10.35 7.17
N LYS A 81 -17.07 10.77 6.11
CA LYS A 81 -17.52 9.85 5.05
C LYS A 81 -16.42 9.45 4.06
N HIS A 82 -15.19 10.02 4.17
CA HIS A 82 -14.08 9.86 3.23
C HIS A 82 -13.07 8.78 3.63
N PHE A 83 -13.32 8.01 4.72
CA PHE A 83 -12.43 6.96 5.22
C PHE A 83 -11.03 7.48 5.59
N LEU A 84 -10.97 8.68 6.16
CA LEU A 84 -9.75 9.33 6.64
C LEU A 84 -9.87 9.61 8.14
N GLY A 85 -8.77 9.52 8.87
CA GLY A 85 -8.69 9.75 10.31
C GLY A 85 -8.26 8.52 11.11
N TYR A 86 -8.52 8.52 12.41
CA TYR A 86 -8.08 7.51 13.36
C TYR A 86 -8.97 6.26 13.33
N SER A 87 -8.32 5.10 13.33
CA SER A 87 -8.97 3.80 13.53
C SER A 87 -8.40 3.12 14.78
N ARG A 88 -9.29 2.71 15.67
CA ARG A 88 -8.94 2.02 16.94
C ARG A 88 -8.26 0.69 16.68
N LEU A 89 -7.56 0.18 17.71
CA LEU A 89 -6.96 -1.16 17.69
C LEU A 89 -8.00 -2.21 17.29
N GLY A 90 -7.71 -2.97 16.23
CA GLY A 90 -8.58 -4.05 15.74
C GLY A 90 -9.82 -3.58 14.96
N ALA A 91 -9.95 -2.29 14.62
CA ALA A 91 -11.09 -1.77 13.88
C ALA A 91 -11.06 -2.13 12.37
N GLU A 92 -9.88 -2.23 11.77
CA GLU A 92 -9.75 -2.65 10.37
C GLU A 92 -9.73 -4.17 10.24
N LEU A 93 -10.37 -4.68 9.19
CA LEU A 93 -10.48 -6.11 8.90
C LEU A 93 -9.70 -6.46 7.64
N THR A 94 -8.77 -7.41 7.74
CA THR A 94 -8.14 -8.07 6.60
C THR A 94 -8.67 -9.50 6.49
N ALA A 95 -9.23 -9.86 5.35
CA ALA A 95 -9.87 -11.17 5.13
C ALA A 95 -10.88 -11.55 6.25
N ARG A 96 -11.66 -10.57 6.74
CA ARG A 96 -12.66 -10.68 7.84
C ARG A 96 -12.07 -10.93 9.22
N THR A 97 -10.77 -10.90 9.39
CA THR A 97 -10.10 -11.04 10.69
C THR A 97 -9.60 -9.67 11.12
N PRO A 98 -9.83 -9.25 12.38
CA PRO A 98 -9.30 -7.98 12.90
C PRO A 98 -7.76 -7.97 12.86
N ASP A 99 -7.20 -6.89 12.33
CA ASP A 99 -5.77 -6.63 12.38
C ASP A 99 -5.39 -6.06 13.75
N TYR A 100 -4.34 -6.58 14.36
CA TYR A 100 -3.88 -6.13 15.67
C TYR A 100 -3.00 -4.87 15.54
N ARG A 101 -3.65 -3.78 15.10
CA ARG A 101 -3.02 -2.46 14.91
C ARG A 101 -4.01 -1.33 15.16
N GLU A 102 -3.52 -0.18 15.60
CA GLU A 102 -4.21 1.10 15.51
C GLU A 102 -3.54 1.95 14.43
N GLN A 103 -4.28 2.85 13.80
CA GLN A 103 -3.76 3.62 12.68
C GLN A 103 -4.45 4.96 12.47
N PHE A 104 -3.79 5.82 11.69
CA PHE A 104 -4.36 7.02 11.11
C PHE A 104 -4.26 6.95 9.60
N ASP A 105 -5.34 7.23 8.89
CA ASP A 105 -5.38 7.34 7.44
C ASP A 105 -5.43 8.80 7.03
N PHE A 106 -4.49 9.22 6.17
CA PHE A 106 -4.44 10.52 5.49
C PHE A 106 -4.36 10.32 3.98
N ALA A 107 -4.61 11.38 3.21
CA ALA A 107 -4.52 11.33 1.75
C ALA A 107 -4.09 12.69 1.18
N THR A 108 -3.86 12.75 -0.12
CA THR A 108 -3.82 14.02 -0.86
C THR A 108 -5.01 14.87 -0.45
N GLU A 109 -4.75 16.10 0.03
CA GLU A 109 -5.80 17.02 0.45
C GLU A 109 -6.65 17.43 -0.75
N LEU A 110 -7.93 17.12 -0.71
CA LEU A 110 -8.87 17.38 -1.79
C LEU A 110 -10.18 17.93 -1.21
N PRO A 111 -10.91 18.77 -1.94
CA PRO A 111 -12.26 19.14 -1.55
C PRO A 111 -13.18 17.92 -1.55
N PRO A 112 -14.28 17.94 -0.79
CA PRO A 112 -15.30 16.89 -0.89
C PRO A 112 -15.87 16.84 -2.30
N PRO A 113 -16.28 15.65 -2.79
CA PRO A 113 -16.97 15.53 -4.07
C PRO A 113 -18.25 16.36 -4.10
N GLY A 114 -18.60 16.86 -5.28
CA GLY A 114 -19.87 17.55 -5.52
C GLY A 114 -21.09 16.65 -5.28
N PRO A 115 -22.28 17.25 -5.07
CA PRO A 115 -23.50 16.50 -4.75
C PRO A 115 -23.94 15.54 -5.87
N ASP A 116 -23.59 15.84 -7.11
CA ASP A 116 -23.97 15.06 -8.30
C ASP A 116 -22.90 14.03 -8.69
N GLU A 117 -21.78 13.97 -7.96
CA GLU A 117 -20.75 12.98 -8.24
C GLU A 117 -21.13 11.59 -7.69
N PRO A 118 -20.68 10.50 -8.38
CA PRO A 118 -20.94 9.14 -7.93
C PRO A 118 -20.43 8.88 -6.50
N LEU A 119 -21.13 8.03 -5.74
CA LEU A 119 -20.80 7.72 -4.34
C LEU A 119 -19.35 7.29 -4.13
N TYR A 120 -18.77 6.55 -5.07
CA TYR A 120 -17.38 6.08 -4.94
C TYR A 120 -16.36 7.23 -4.91
N ARG A 121 -16.71 8.43 -5.39
CA ARG A 121 -15.86 9.61 -5.27
C ARG A 121 -15.62 10.02 -3.81
N ASN A 122 -16.48 9.59 -2.89
CA ASN A 122 -16.30 9.86 -1.46
C ASN A 122 -15.07 9.17 -0.82
N ILE A 123 -14.37 8.25 -1.52
CA ILE A 123 -13.05 7.81 -1.08
C ILE A 123 -11.97 8.90 -1.20
N ARG A 124 -12.30 10.05 -1.81
CA ARG A 124 -11.54 11.29 -1.85
C ARG A 124 -12.24 12.35 -1.04
N GLY A 125 -11.50 13.21 -0.41
CA GLY A 125 -12.07 14.32 0.35
C GLY A 125 -11.06 14.93 1.32
N PRO A 126 -11.48 15.91 2.11
CA PRO A 126 -10.62 16.55 3.07
C PRO A 126 -10.20 15.59 4.18
N ASN A 127 -8.96 15.73 4.63
CA ASN A 127 -8.46 15.04 5.81
C ASN A 127 -9.16 15.55 7.08
N GLN A 128 -9.12 14.72 8.13
CA GLN A 128 -9.40 15.15 9.50
C GLN A 128 -8.04 15.42 10.17
N TRP A 129 -7.74 16.67 10.41
CA TRP A 129 -6.48 17.06 11.07
C TRP A 129 -6.67 17.15 12.59
N PRO A 130 -5.69 16.69 13.39
CA PRO A 130 -5.70 16.93 14.83
C PRO A 130 -5.54 18.44 15.11
N ASP A 131 -5.94 18.85 16.32
CA ASP A 131 -5.73 20.21 16.79
C ASP A 131 -4.21 20.55 16.77
N GLU A 132 -3.85 21.59 16.04
CA GLU A 132 -2.47 22.07 15.94
C GLU A 132 -1.85 22.44 17.30
N ALA A 133 -2.67 22.86 18.26
CA ALA A 133 -2.18 23.15 19.63
C ALA A 133 -1.83 21.85 20.39
N ALA A 134 -2.46 20.74 20.07
CA ALA A 134 -2.17 19.44 20.70
C ALA A 134 -0.93 18.78 20.10
N ILE A 135 -0.67 18.97 18.81
CA ILE A 135 0.47 18.38 18.10
C ILE A 135 1.01 19.34 17.03
N PRO A 136 1.79 20.34 17.44
CA PRO A 136 2.30 21.36 16.51
C PRO A 136 3.16 20.78 15.39
N GLY A 137 2.92 21.24 14.16
CA GLY A 137 3.68 20.85 12.96
C GLY A 137 3.31 19.49 12.37
N PHE A 138 2.35 18.76 12.94
CA PHE A 138 1.95 17.45 12.44
C PHE A 138 1.46 17.49 11.00
N ARG A 139 0.50 18.36 10.71
CA ARG A 139 -0.04 18.50 9.35
C ARG A 139 1.06 18.82 8.34
N HIS A 140 1.94 19.75 8.69
CA HIS A 140 3.06 20.12 7.82
C HIS A 140 3.99 18.92 7.51
N ALA A 141 4.33 18.11 8.49
CA ALA A 141 5.18 16.92 8.29
C ALA A 141 4.52 15.89 7.36
N VAL A 142 3.22 15.65 7.52
CA VAL A 142 2.44 14.74 6.65
C VAL A 142 2.39 15.26 5.22
N GLU A 143 2.03 16.53 5.03
CA GLU A 143 1.91 17.15 3.70
C GLU A 143 3.28 17.24 3.00
N ALA A 144 4.35 17.58 3.74
CA ALA A 144 5.71 17.64 3.19
C ALA A 144 6.19 16.25 2.70
N TYR A 145 5.96 15.20 3.48
CA TYR A 145 6.35 13.86 3.07
C TYR A 145 5.56 13.38 1.84
N LEU A 146 4.25 13.59 1.81
CA LEU A 146 3.43 13.26 0.63
C LEU A 146 3.89 14.04 -0.61
N ALA A 147 4.30 15.31 -0.45
CA ALA A 147 4.80 16.13 -1.54
C ALA A 147 6.14 15.62 -2.11
N GLU A 148 6.99 14.98 -1.29
CA GLU A 148 8.25 14.38 -1.77
C GLU A 148 8.08 12.96 -2.33
N VAL A 149 7.12 12.18 -1.82
CA VAL A 149 6.82 10.85 -2.39
C VAL A 149 6.10 10.97 -3.75
N ALA A 150 5.31 12.02 -3.97
CA ALA A 150 4.53 12.20 -5.19
C ALA A 150 5.37 12.16 -6.47
N PRO A 151 6.45 12.96 -6.62
CA PRO A 151 7.30 12.91 -7.81
C PRO A 151 8.00 11.55 -7.98
N VAL A 152 8.43 10.90 -6.90
CA VAL A 152 9.00 9.55 -6.97
C VAL A 152 7.97 8.56 -7.55
N ALA A 153 6.74 8.62 -7.08
CA ALA A 153 5.66 7.77 -7.58
C ALA A 153 5.31 8.06 -9.06
N ASP A 154 5.41 9.33 -9.49
CA ASP A 154 5.22 9.72 -10.90
C ASP A 154 6.37 9.21 -11.79
N GLU A 155 7.62 9.29 -11.33
CA GLU A 155 8.76 8.74 -12.04
C GLU A 155 8.69 7.21 -12.16
N PHE A 156 8.22 6.51 -11.14
CA PHE A 156 8.02 5.06 -11.22
C PHE A 156 6.98 4.66 -12.26
N GLN A 157 5.99 5.51 -12.61
CA GLN A 157 5.12 5.23 -13.76
C GLN A 157 5.93 5.19 -15.07
N VAL A 158 6.87 6.13 -15.23
CA VAL A 158 7.76 6.19 -16.39
C VAL A 158 8.72 4.99 -16.39
N PHE A 159 9.39 4.73 -15.27
CA PHE A 159 10.35 3.62 -15.17
C PHE A 159 9.69 2.25 -15.41
N ILE A 160 8.48 2.03 -14.91
CA ILE A 160 7.73 0.79 -15.17
C ILE A 160 7.37 0.67 -16.65
N ALA A 161 6.90 1.76 -17.29
CA ALA A 161 6.64 1.75 -18.71
C ALA A 161 7.90 1.38 -19.51
N GLU A 162 9.02 2.07 -19.26
CA GLU A 162 10.30 1.79 -19.92
C GLU A 162 10.83 0.39 -19.62
N ALA A 163 10.71 -0.08 -18.36
CA ALA A 163 11.10 -1.44 -17.97
C ALA A 163 10.30 -2.52 -18.70
N LEU A 164 9.08 -2.21 -19.15
CA LEU A 164 8.22 -3.09 -19.92
C LEU A 164 8.31 -2.85 -21.45
N ASP A 165 9.32 -2.11 -21.90
CA ASP A 165 9.53 -1.72 -23.30
C ASP A 165 8.32 -0.98 -23.91
N LEU A 166 7.63 -0.18 -23.09
CA LEU A 166 6.52 0.71 -23.48
C LEU A 166 7.02 2.16 -23.66
N PRO A 167 6.28 3.00 -24.39
CA PRO A 167 6.54 4.44 -24.39
C PRO A 167 6.53 4.98 -22.93
N PRO A 168 7.43 5.91 -22.56
CA PRO A 168 7.54 6.42 -21.19
C PRO A 168 6.24 6.97 -20.60
N THR A 169 5.34 7.46 -21.44
CA THR A 169 4.04 8.03 -21.04
C THR A 169 2.88 7.05 -21.10
N ALA A 170 3.12 5.77 -21.41
CA ALA A 170 2.07 4.77 -21.64
C ALA A 170 1.14 4.57 -20.45
N LEU A 171 1.62 4.80 -19.22
CA LEU A 171 0.83 4.65 -18.01
C LEU A 171 0.13 5.94 -17.56
N HIS A 172 0.51 7.12 -18.04
CA HIS A 172 -0.06 8.40 -17.61
C HIS A 172 -1.59 8.48 -17.74
N PRO A 173 -2.25 7.95 -18.80
CA PRO A 173 -3.70 8.01 -18.93
C PRO A 173 -4.50 7.32 -17.82
N TYR A 174 -3.85 6.47 -17.03
CA TYR A 174 -4.49 5.73 -15.95
C TYR A 174 -4.47 6.45 -14.59
N PHE A 175 -3.94 7.66 -14.56
CA PHE A 175 -3.87 8.46 -13.33
C PHE A 175 -4.64 9.77 -13.48
N GLU A 176 -5.21 10.24 -12.38
CA GLU A 176 -5.89 11.53 -12.33
C GLU A 176 -4.93 12.63 -11.86
N THR A 177 -5.18 13.87 -12.27
CA THR A 177 -4.47 15.05 -11.79
C THR A 177 -5.44 15.93 -11.00
N PRO A 178 -5.17 16.24 -9.72
CA PRO A 178 -4.05 15.75 -8.93
C PRO A 178 -4.12 14.25 -8.65
N SER A 179 -2.96 13.62 -8.55
CA SER A 179 -2.85 12.19 -8.26
C SER A 179 -3.36 11.88 -6.87
N GLN A 180 -4.11 10.81 -6.74
CA GLN A 180 -4.52 10.32 -5.43
C GLN A 180 -3.38 9.54 -4.78
N GLN A 181 -2.98 9.98 -3.60
CA GLN A 181 -2.12 9.23 -2.69
C GLN A 181 -2.81 9.08 -1.35
N LYS A 182 -2.70 7.90 -0.77
CA LYS A 182 -3.16 7.63 0.60
C LYS A 182 -1.97 7.23 1.43
N MET A 183 -1.93 7.67 2.65
CA MET A 183 -0.90 7.32 3.62
C MET A 183 -1.56 6.76 4.87
N LYS A 184 -0.98 5.71 5.43
CA LYS A 184 -1.34 5.24 6.77
C LYS A 184 -0.15 5.46 7.70
N LEU A 185 -0.42 5.95 8.90
CA LEU A 185 0.48 5.84 10.03
C LEU A 185 -0.01 4.66 10.86
N ILE A 186 0.83 3.65 11.06
CA ILE A 186 0.41 2.38 11.67
C ILE A 186 1.27 2.08 12.88
N LYS A 187 0.61 1.75 14.00
CA LYS A 187 1.23 1.28 15.23
C LYS A 187 0.76 -0.13 15.55
N TYR A 188 1.71 -1.04 15.68
CA TYR A 188 1.50 -2.40 16.15
C TYR A 188 2.01 -2.49 17.59
N PRO A 189 1.14 -2.71 18.58
CA PRO A 189 1.58 -2.94 19.96
C PRO A 189 2.34 -4.26 20.06
N PRO A 190 3.31 -4.38 21.01
CA PRO A 190 3.97 -5.65 21.25
C PRO A 190 2.94 -6.70 21.69
N PRO A 191 3.08 -7.97 21.25
CA PRO A 191 2.23 -9.04 21.71
C PRO A 191 2.45 -9.29 23.21
N PRO A 192 1.43 -9.80 23.94
CA PRO A 192 1.61 -10.18 25.35
C PRO A 192 2.75 -11.21 25.49
N ALA A 193 3.63 -11.02 26.47
CA ALA A 193 4.78 -11.90 26.71
C ALA A 193 4.40 -13.36 27.02
N SER A 194 3.14 -13.59 27.44
CA SER A 194 2.59 -14.91 27.78
C SER A 194 1.80 -15.56 26.65
N SER A 195 1.76 -14.97 25.45
CA SER A 195 1.00 -15.54 24.35
C SER A 195 1.71 -16.80 23.83
N THR A 196 1.22 -17.95 24.27
CA THR A 196 1.46 -19.26 23.64
C THR A 196 0.59 -19.47 22.41
N GLU A 197 -0.26 -18.46 22.09
CA GLU A 197 -1.13 -18.46 20.91
C GLU A 197 -0.30 -18.37 19.63
N PRO A 198 -0.78 -19.03 18.57
CA PRO A 198 -0.18 -18.88 17.25
C PRO A 198 -0.12 -17.39 16.90
N GLU A 199 0.94 -16.99 16.21
CA GLU A 199 1.32 -15.63 15.83
C GLU A 199 0.15 -14.66 15.68
N THR A 200 0.06 -13.67 16.56
CA THR A 200 -0.95 -12.60 16.43
C THR A 200 -0.75 -11.90 15.09
N GLN A 201 -1.81 -11.82 14.30
CA GLN A 201 -1.79 -11.19 13.00
C GLN A 201 -1.72 -9.68 13.16
N GLY A 202 -0.63 -9.06 12.73
CA GLY A 202 -0.55 -7.59 12.60
C GLY A 202 -1.38 -7.11 11.43
N VAL A 203 -1.11 -7.68 10.27
CA VAL A 203 -1.94 -7.63 9.05
C VAL A 203 -1.94 -9.02 8.44
N GLY A 204 -3.13 -9.50 8.10
CA GLY A 204 -3.30 -10.79 7.45
C GLY A 204 -2.67 -10.88 6.08
N ALA A 205 -2.50 -12.10 5.58
CA ALA A 205 -2.00 -12.34 4.25
C ALA A 205 -2.92 -11.68 3.21
N HIS A 206 -2.38 -10.75 2.41
CA HIS A 206 -3.13 -9.98 1.42
C HIS A 206 -2.22 -9.52 0.27
N LYS A 207 -2.82 -8.98 -0.77
CA LYS A 207 -2.19 -8.19 -1.82
C LYS A 207 -2.80 -6.79 -1.78
N ASP A 208 -2.00 -5.74 -1.93
CA ASP A 208 -2.51 -4.38 -2.06
C ASP A 208 -3.37 -4.23 -3.31
N SER A 209 -4.44 -3.45 -3.22
CA SER A 209 -5.35 -3.21 -4.37
C SER A 209 -4.88 -2.10 -5.29
N GLU A 210 -4.03 -1.21 -4.82
CA GLU A 210 -3.58 0.00 -5.54
C GLU A 210 -2.56 -0.33 -6.65
N PHE A 211 -1.98 0.70 -7.27
CA PHE A 211 -0.95 0.54 -8.32
C PHE A 211 0.41 0.18 -7.72
N LEU A 212 0.90 1.00 -6.78
CA LEU A 212 2.14 0.79 -6.03
C LEU A 212 1.96 1.21 -4.58
N THR A 213 2.75 0.61 -3.71
CA THR A 213 2.93 1.02 -2.32
C THR A 213 4.38 1.39 -2.07
N PHE A 214 4.62 2.52 -1.41
CA PHE A 214 5.92 2.97 -0.92
C PHE A 214 5.88 2.92 0.61
N LEU A 215 6.50 1.92 1.20
CA LEU A 215 6.45 1.66 2.64
C LEU A 215 7.73 2.13 3.32
N LEU A 216 7.61 3.08 4.25
CA LEU A 216 8.65 3.41 5.21
C LEU A 216 8.48 2.53 6.46
N GLN A 217 9.48 1.71 6.77
CA GLN A 217 9.58 0.98 8.03
C GLN A 217 10.21 1.90 9.07
N ALA A 218 9.39 2.54 9.91
CA ALA A 218 9.81 3.63 10.80
C ALA A 218 10.54 3.18 12.08
N THR A 219 10.61 1.87 12.33
CA THR A 219 11.28 1.28 13.49
C THR A 219 12.05 0.01 13.10
N PRO A 220 13.06 -0.43 13.88
CA PRO A 220 13.95 -1.53 13.51
C PRO A 220 13.31 -2.93 13.64
N HIS A 221 12.01 -3.02 13.88
CA HIS A 221 11.32 -4.29 14.05
C HIS A 221 11.26 -5.09 12.76
N ALA A 222 11.55 -6.37 12.81
CA ALA A 222 11.16 -7.32 11.79
C ALA A 222 9.63 -7.50 11.76
N GLY A 223 9.13 -8.40 10.91
CA GLY A 223 7.72 -8.82 10.90
C GLY A 223 7.03 -8.67 9.55
N LEU A 224 7.50 -7.82 8.64
CA LEU A 224 7.04 -7.85 7.25
C LEU A 224 7.60 -9.11 6.57
N GLU A 225 6.70 -9.89 5.97
CA GLU A 225 7.03 -11.12 5.26
C GLU A 225 6.30 -11.18 3.92
N VAL A 226 6.99 -11.62 2.89
CA VAL A 226 6.51 -11.71 1.50
C VAL A 226 6.48 -13.16 1.07
N GLN A 227 5.38 -13.64 0.50
CA GLN A 227 5.24 -15.03 0.13
C GLN A 227 5.77 -15.28 -1.28
N ASN A 228 6.76 -16.16 -1.41
CA ASN A 228 7.27 -16.56 -2.73
C ASN A 228 6.33 -17.56 -3.44
N LYS A 229 6.63 -17.88 -4.69
CA LYS A 229 5.83 -18.81 -5.51
C LYS A 229 5.81 -20.26 -4.97
N ALA A 230 6.75 -20.62 -4.09
CA ALA A 230 6.74 -21.92 -3.39
C ALA A 230 5.86 -21.91 -2.13
N GLY A 231 5.26 -20.77 -1.77
CA GLY A 231 4.45 -20.60 -0.57
C GLY A 231 5.26 -20.28 0.70
N GLU A 232 6.57 -20.07 0.56
CA GLU A 232 7.45 -19.75 1.69
C GLU A 232 7.38 -18.25 2.02
N TRP A 233 7.42 -17.92 3.31
CA TRP A 233 7.47 -16.55 3.80
C TRP A 233 8.90 -16.04 3.88
N ILE A 234 9.23 -15.08 3.02
CA ILE A 234 10.55 -14.44 2.94
C ILE A 234 10.51 -13.17 3.78
N PRO A 235 11.38 -13.01 4.79
CA PRO A 235 11.39 -11.81 5.61
C PRO A 235 11.87 -10.60 4.83
N ALA A 236 11.24 -9.45 5.10
CA ALA A 236 11.64 -8.13 4.60
C ALA A 236 12.00 -7.21 5.78
N PRO A 237 13.16 -7.42 6.44
CA PRO A 237 13.58 -6.62 7.57
C PRO A 237 13.86 -5.17 7.16
N PRO A 238 13.78 -4.20 8.10
CA PRO A 238 14.13 -2.81 7.80
C PRO A 238 15.58 -2.66 7.33
N ILE A 239 15.76 -1.92 6.24
CA ILE A 239 17.07 -1.42 5.79
C ILE A 239 17.07 0.08 6.06
N ALA A 240 18.13 0.59 6.67
CA ALA A 240 18.27 2.02 6.94
C ALA A 240 18.18 2.83 5.64
N ASP A 241 17.50 3.96 5.71
CA ASP A 241 17.35 4.91 4.59
C ASP A 241 16.72 4.33 3.31
N SER A 242 15.91 3.27 3.44
CA SER A 242 15.21 2.64 2.32
C SER A 242 13.68 2.76 2.44
N LEU A 243 13.02 2.57 1.30
CA LEU A 243 11.61 2.23 1.23
C LEU A 243 11.47 0.78 0.76
N VAL A 244 10.46 0.07 1.27
CA VAL A 244 9.99 -1.14 0.62
C VAL A 244 8.94 -0.71 -0.41
N VAL A 245 9.14 -1.10 -1.66
CA VAL A 245 8.16 -0.81 -2.72
C VAL A 245 7.54 -2.11 -3.18
N ASN A 246 6.22 -2.14 -3.29
CA ASN A 246 5.51 -3.31 -3.78
C ASN A 246 4.43 -2.97 -4.81
N ILE A 247 4.19 -3.93 -5.67
CA ILE A 247 3.20 -3.89 -6.73
C ILE A 247 1.85 -4.25 -6.17
N GLY A 248 0.82 -3.46 -6.54
CA GLY A 248 -0.55 -3.76 -6.22
C GLY A 248 -1.29 -4.49 -7.34
N ARG A 249 -2.48 -5.02 -7.02
CA ARG A 249 -3.33 -5.77 -7.94
C ARG A 249 -3.76 -4.97 -9.17
N ALA A 250 -3.84 -3.63 -9.05
CA ALA A 250 -4.20 -2.77 -10.17
C ALA A 250 -3.12 -2.80 -11.27
N LEU A 251 -1.83 -2.78 -10.90
CA LEU A 251 -0.73 -2.91 -11.88
C LEU A 251 -0.64 -4.35 -12.42
N GLU A 252 -0.81 -5.38 -11.56
CA GLU A 252 -0.88 -6.79 -12.00
C GLU A 252 -1.97 -6.98 -13.06
N ALA A 253 -3.18 -6.48 -12.79
CA ALA A 253 -4.32 -6.56 -13.71
C ALA A 253 -4.09 -5.78 -15.00
N LEU A 254 -3.60 -4.53 -14.90
CA LEU A 254 -3.32 -3.64 -16.04
C LEU A 254 -2.30 -4.25 -17.00
N THR A 255 -1.32 -4.98 -16.47
CA THR A 255 -0.25 -5.62 -17.28
C THR A 255 -0.57 -7.05 -17.69
N GLY A 256 -1.77 -7.56 -17.39
CA GLY A 256 -2.16 -8.94 -17.68
C GLY A 256 -1.29 -9.97 -16.97
N GLY A 257 -0.83 -9.66 -15.76
CA GLY A 257 0.01 -10.52 -14.93
C GLY A 257 1.52 -10.48 -15.25
N VAL A 258 1.96 -9.57 -16.13
CA VAL A 258 3.41 -9.35 -16.37
C VAL A 258 4.06 -8.85 -15.09
N CYS A 259 3.50 -7.82 -14.47
CA CYS A 259 3.89 -7.41 -13.13
C CYS A 259 3.12 -8.28 -12.11
N THR A 260 3.81 -8.75 -11.09
CA THR A 260 3.23 -9.66 -10.09
C THR A 260 2.92 -8.90 -8.80
N ALA A 261 1.65 -8.85 -8.40
CA ALA A 261 1.29 -8.45 -7.05
C ALA A 261 1.50 -9.64 -6.11
N THR A 262 2.34 -9.47 -5.09
CA THR A 262 2.78 -10.58 -4.24
C THR A 262 2.12 -10.51 -2.87
N THR A 263 1.64 -11.66 -2.40
CA THR A 263 1.03 -11.80 -1.08
C THR A 263 2.04 -11.48 0.01
N HIS A 264 1.64 -10.67 0.97
CA HIS A 264 2.48 -10.30 2.11
C HIS A 264 1.64 -10.19 3.39
N ARG A 265 2.31 -10.21 4.53
CA ARG A 265 1.70 -10.12 5.87
C ARG A 265 2.61 -9.39 6.85
N VAL A 266 2.06 -9.03 8.00
CA VAL A 266 2.85 -8.59 9.17
C VAL A 266 2.63 -9.56 10.32
N SER A 267 3.69 -10.28 10.68
CA SER A 267 3.73 -11.19 11.83
C SER A 267 4.14 -10.42 13.09
N LEU A 268 3.38 -10.57 14.18
CA LEU A 268 3.68 -10.00 15.49
C LEU A 268 4.31 -11.05 16.42
N ALA A 269 5.14 -11.94 15.88
CA ALA A 269 5.88 -12.87 16.73
C ALA A 269 6.74 -12.12 17.76
N PHE A 270 6.73 -12.53 19.01
CA PHE A 270 7.44 -11.87 20.13
C PHE A 270 8.92 -11.59 19.81
N LYS A 271 9.60 -12.53 19.13
CA LYS A 271 10.99 -12.37 18.68
C LYS A 271 11.24 -11.12 17.83
N ASN A 272 10.20 -10.58 17.16
CA ASN A 272 10.28 -9.37 16.33
C ASN A 272 10.22 -8.08 17.16
N PHE A 273 9.91 -8.16 18.46
CA PHE A 273 9.76 -7.04 19.38
C PHE A 273 10.87 -6.94 20.44
N VAL A 274 11.92 -7.74 20.29
CA VAL A 274 13.09 -7.72 21.15
C VAL A 274 14.36 -7.57 20.32
N ASN A 275 15.36 -6.89 20.89
CA ASN A 275 16.69 -6.79 20.30
C ASN A 275 17.52 -8.07 20.55
N ALA A 276 18.75 -8.11 20.08
CA ALA A 276 19.67 -9.25 20.26
C ALA A 276 20.00 -9.55 21.75
N GLN A 277 19.79 -8.59 22.65
CA GLN A 277 19.97 -8.70 24.10
C GLN A 277 18.70 -9.16 24.83
N GLY A 278 17.57 -9.33 24.08
CA GLY A 278 16.27 -9.68 24.66
C GLY A 278 15.49 -8.49 25.23
N GLU A 279 15.96 -7.27 25.03
CA GLU A 279 15.29 -6.06 25.52
C GLU A 279 14.15 -5.67 24.56
N SER A 280 13.05 -5.16 25.13
CA SER A 280 11.89 -4.72 24.33
C SER A 280 12.23 -3.53 23.43
N LEU A 281 11.84 -3.63 22.17
CA LEU A 281 11.90 -2.54 21.19
C LEU A 281 10.68 -1.60 21.26
N GLY A 282 9.70 -1.89 22.14
CA GLY A 282 8.43 -1.16 22.17
C GLY A 282 7.50 -1.48 20.98
N PRO A 283 6.58 -0.60 20.61
CA PRO A 283 5.68 -0.80 19.48
C PRO A 283 6.39 -0.66 18.14
N ARG A 284 5.96 -1.44 17.15
CA ARG A 284 6.41 -1.33 15.77
C ARG A 284 5.61 -0.25 15.04
N PHE A 285 6.29 0.58 14.24
CA PHE A 285 5.66 1.59 13.39
C PHE A 285 6.02 1.40 11.92
N SER A 286 5.03 1.62 11.05
CA SER A 286 5.22 1.61 9.59
C SER A 286 4.32 2.63 8.91
N ILE A 287 4.78 3.18 7.78
CA ILE A 287 4.13 4.29 7.08
C ILE A 287 4.07 3.95 5.58
N PRO A 288 3.05 3.21 5.11
CA PRO A 288 2.83 3.01 3.69
C PRO A 288 2.17 4.23 3.03
N VAL A 289 2.65 4.60 1.84
CA VAL A 289 2.00 5.52 0.92
C VAL A 289 1.55 4.74 -0.30
N PHE A 290 0.27 4.79 -0.61
CA PHE A 290 -0.35 4.07 -1.70
C PHE A 290 -0.57 4.99 -2.89
N ARG A 291 -0.07 4.60 -4.06
CA ARG A 291 -0.33 5.25 -5.32
C ARG A 291 -1.59 4.65 -5.95
N GLY A 292 -2.70 5.38 -5.90
CA GLY A 292 -3.96 4.97 -6.52
C GLY A 292 -4.02 5.29 -8.01
N MET A 293 -4.91 4.63 -8.72
CA MET A 293 -5.27 4.90 -10.12
C MET A 293 -6.49 5.81 -10.24
N GLY A 294 -6.83 6.20 -11.45
CA GLY A 294 -8.03 7.00 -11.76
C GLY A 294 -9.31 6.26 -11.41
N LEU A 295 -10.20 6.88 -10.65
CA LEU A 295 -11.43 6.24 -10.18
C LEU A 295 -12.45 5.96 -11.30
N ASN A 296 -12.36 6.67 -12.43
CA ASN A 296 -13.27 6.51 -13.57
C ASN A 296 -12.80 5.46 -14.58
N LEU A 297 -11.70 4.76 -14.31
CA LEU A 297 -11.21 3.69 -15.18
C LEU A 297 -12.21 2.52 -15.23
N SER A 298 -12.35 1.94 -16.40
CA SER A 298 -13.17 0.75 -16.67
C SER A 298 -12.57 -0.01 -17.86
N ALA A 299 -13.03 -1.22 -18.13
CA ALA A 299 -12.56 -2.01 -19.26
C ALA A 299 -12.69 -1.28 -20.61
N ASP A 300 -13.64 -0.34 -20.73
CA ASP A 300 -13.85 0.43 -21.97
C ASP A 300 -12.76 1.47 -22.26
N ASN A 301 -12.06 1.96 -21.22
CA ASN A 301 -11.05 3.00 -21.32
C ASN A 301 -9.66 2.59 -20.81
N VAL A 302 -9.46 1.32 -20.51
CA VAL A 302 -8.17 0.72 -20.17
C VAL A 302 -7.74 -0.20 -21.29
N SER A 303 -6.68 0.18 -22.02
CA SER A 303 -6.14 -0.60 -23.14
C SER A 303 -4.62 -0.52 -23.17
N LEU A 304 -3.95 -1.19 -22.22
CA LEU A 304 -2.49 -1.30 -22.23
C LEU A 304 -2.09 -2.56 -23.02
N THR A 305 -1.31 -2.36 -24.08
CA THR A 305 -0.77 -3.48 -24.86
C THR A 305 0.69 -3.71 -24.48
N ILE A 306 0.96 -4.78 -23.75
CA ILE A 306 2.32 -5.18 -23.44
C ILE A 306 2.94 -5.86 -24.65
N PRO A 307 4.22 -5.56 -25.01
CA PRO A 307 4.92 -6.22 -26.12
C PRO A 307 4.99 -7.75 -25.93
N GLU A 308 4.87 -8.49 -27.04
CA GLU A 308 4.82 -9.98 -26.98
C GLU A 308 6.08 -10.62 -26.37
N HIS A 309 7.25 -10.05 -26.65
CA HIS A 309 8.50 -10.54 -26.06
C HIS A 309 8.56 -10.34 -24.53
N VAL A 310 7.86 -9.30 -23.99
CA VAL A 310 7.75 -9.07 -22.54
C VAL A 310 6.70 -10.03 -21.95
N LYS A 311 5.56 -10.23 -22.63
CA LYS A 311 4.56 -11.22 -22.21
C LYS A 311 5.14 -12.64 -22.18
N ALA A 312 6.07 -12.98 -23.08
CA ALA A 312 6.71 -14.28 -23.13
C ALA A 312 7.60 -14.59 -21.90
N LEU A 313 7.93 -13.58 -21.08
CA LEU A 313 8.64 -13.77 -19.81
C LEU A 313 7.76 -14.46 -18.76
N ILE A 314 6.42 -14.39 -18.88
CA ILE A 314 5.51 -15.11 -18.00
C ILE A 314 5.38 -16.55 -18.52
N LYS A 315 5.92 -17.50 -17.79
CA LYS A 315 5.86 -18.94 -18.14
C LYS A 315 4.63 -19.64 -17.57
N ASP A 316 3.98 -19.07 -16.56
CA ASP A 316 2.87 -19.69 -15.84
C ASP A 316 1.51 -19.18 -16.36
N GLU A 317 0.76 -20.05 -17.05
CA GLU A 317 -0.58 -19.74 -17.57
C GLU A 317 -1.59 -19.41 -16.47
N LYS A 318 -1.41 -19.93 -15.25
CA LYS A 318 -2.27 -19.63 -14.11
C LYS A 318 -2.13 -18.15 -13.71
N VAL A 319 -0.92 -17.60 -13.72
CA VAL A 319 -0.70 -16.17 -13.43
C VAL A 319 -1.47 -15.30 -14.41
N ARG A 320 -1.48 -15.64 -15.69
CA ARG A 320 -2.26 -14.92 -16.71
C ARG A 320 -3.75 -15.00 -16.47
N SER A 321 -4.27 -16.19 -16.19
CA SER A 321 -5.68 -16.42 -15.90
C SER A 321 -6.14 -15.67 -14.64
N ASP A 322 -5.35 -15.69 -13.59
CA ASP A 322 -5.65 -14.98 -12.33
C ASP A 322 -5.62 -13.46 -12.53
N ALA A 323 -4.69 -12.93 -13.34
CA ALA A 323 -4.62 -11.51 -13.68
C ALA A 323 -5.81 -11.07 -14.54
N GLU A 324 -6.25 -11.89 -15.50
CA GLU A 324 -7.44 -11.63 -16.32
C GLU A 324 -8.71 -11.62 -15.45
N ALA A 325 -8.86 -12.58 -14.55
CA ALA A 325 -9.97 -12.60 -13.59
C ALA A 325 -9.96 -11.38 -12.67
N THR A 326 -8.77 -10.94 -12.24
CA THR A 326 -8.57 -9.72 -11.45
C THR A 326 -8.96 -8.49 -12.25
N PHE A 327 -8.51 -8.37 -13.52
CA PHE A 327 -8.87 -7.28 -14.43
C PHE A 327 -10.38 -7.20 -14.61
N ASN A 328 -11.02 -8.30 -14.94
CA ASN A 328 -12.47 -8.37 -15.12
C ASN A 328 -13.23 -8.00 -13.85
N THR A 329 -12.69 -8.31 -12.67
CA THR A 329 -13.31 -7.93 -11.39
C THR A 329 -13.12 -6.45 -11.09
N MET A 330 -11.91 -5.91 -11.28
CA MET A 330 -11.57 -4.52 -10.91
C MET A 330 -12.12 -3.49 -11.88
N PHE A 331 -12.21 -3.83 -13.17
CA PHE A 331 -12.58 -2.90 -14.26
C PHE A 331 -13.93 -3.23 -14.92
N ARG A 332 -14.69 -4.22 -14.41
CA ARG A 332 -16.04 -4.55 -14.91
C ARG A 332 -17.01 -3.36 -14.84
N GLY A 333 -16.94 -2.59 -13.76
CA GLY A 333 -17.57 -1.30 -13.60
C GLY A 333 -16.51 -0.21 -13.59
N ARG A 334 -16.71 0.83 -12.80
CA ARG A 334 -15.67 1.82 -12.53
C ARG A 334 -14.73 1.29 -11.46
N PHE A 335 -13.42 1.47 -11.66
CA PHE A 335 -12.40 1.08 -10.67
C PHE A 335 -12.69 1.65 -9.28
N GLY A 336 -13.19 2.91 -9.24
CA GLY A 336 -13.61 3.57 -8.00
C GLY A 336 -14.75 2.86 -7.27
N GLU A 337 -15.67 2.18 -7.96
CA GLU A 337 -16.76 1.42 -7.34
C GLU A 337 -16.22 0.23 -6.56
N GLY A 338 -15.32 -0.54 -7.17
CA GLY A 338 -14.67 -1.68 -6.51
C GLY A 338 -13.83 -1.25 -5.30
N THR A 339 -13.05 -0.18 -5.45
CA THR A 339 -12.26 0.42 -4.36
C THR A 339 -13.15 0.90 -3.22
N PHE A 340 -14.27 1.54 -3.53
CA PHE A 340 -15.23 2.05 -2.56
C PHE A 340 -15.88 0.91 -1.75
N ILE A 341 -16.34 -0.16 -2.43
CA ILE A 341 -16.90 -1.34 -1.77
C ILE A 341 -15.85 -1.99 -0.86
N HIS A 342 -14.62 -2.12 -1.33
CA HIS A 342 -13.52 -2.67 -0.53
C HIS A 342 -13.28 -1.85 0.73
N ARG A 343 -13.27 -0.51 0.64
CA ARG A 343 -13.13 0.38 1.81
C ARG A 343 -14.31 0.25 2.79
N ILE A 344 -15.53 0.14 2.30
CA ILE A 344 -16.73 -0.09 3.14
C ILE A 344 -16.61 -1.43 3.89
N MET A 345 -16.13 -2.48 3.22
CA MET A 345 -16.00 -3.82 3.81
C MET A 345 -14.88 -3.89 4.86
N SER A 346 -13.78 -3.17 4.66
CA SER A 346 -12.67 -3.10 5.63
C SER A 346 -12.95 -2.15 6.80
N HIS A 347 -13.83 -1.14 6.62
CA HIS A 347 -14.23 -0.16 7.63
C HIS A 347 -15.76 -0.12 7.76
N GLN A 348 -16.32 -1.18 8.33
CA GLN A 348 -17.78 -1.35 8.39
C GLN A 348 -18.49 -0.35 9.29
N ASP A 349 -17.80 0.26 10.26
CA ASP A 349 -18.32 1.34 11.10
C ASP A 349 -18.64 2.59 10.28
N VAL A 350 -17.74 3.01 9.38
CA VAL A 350 -17.98 4.07 8.39
C VAL A 350 -19.12 3.66 7.45
N GLY A 351 -19.11 2.41 6.98
CA GLY A 351 -20.15 1.85 6.13
C GLY A 351 -21.55 1.92 6.79
N ARG A 352 -21.67 1.51 8.05
CA ARG A 352 -22.94 1.58 8.80
C ARG A 352 -23.44 2.99 8.97
N LYS A 353 -22.55 3.96 9.23
CA LYS A 353 -22.94 5.35 9.50
C LYS A 353 -23.28 6.13 8.22
N TRP A 354 -22.48 5.98 7.17
CA TRP A 354 -22.54 6.84 5.99
C TRP A 354 -23.12 6.17 4.74
N TYR A 355 -23.03 4.82 4.66
CA TYR A 355 -23.37 4.03 3.47
C TYR A 355 -24.10 2.72 3.82
N PRO A 356 -25.16 2.76 4.67
CA PRO A 356 -25.79 1.56 5.19
C PRO A 356 -26.36 0.64 4.10
N GLU A 357 -26.93 1.21 3.04
CA GLU A 357 -27.49 0.44 1.91
C GLU A 357 -26.40 -0.26 1.11
N VAL A 358 -25.28 0.42 0.86
CA VAL A 358 -24.14 -0.15 0.11
C VAL A 358 -23.50 -1.26 0.93
N LEU A 359 -23.32 -1.06 2.24
CA LEU A 359 -22.77 -2.09 3.13
C LEU A 359 -23.70 -3.31 3.20
N ALA A 360 -25.02 -3.13 3.35
CA ALA A 360 -25.98 -4.23 3.40
C ALA A 360 -25.94 -5.06 2.10
N LYS A 361 -25.89 -4.39 0.95
CA LYS A 361 -25.76 -5.05 -0.36
C LYS A 361 -24.45 -5.83 -0.46
N ALA A 362 -23.33 -5.21 -0.10
CA ALA A 362 -22.02 -5.86 -0.16
C ALA A 362 -21.96 -7.10 0.76
N LEU A 363 -22.50 -7.03 1.98
CA LEU A 363 -22.57 -8.18 2.89
C LEU A 363 -23.46 -9.29 2.32
N GLY A 364 -24.64 -8.99 1.75
CA GLY A 364 -25.52 -9.97 1.16
C GLY A 364 -25.00 -10.63 -0.13
N GLU A 365 -24.13 -10.00 -0.87
CA GLU A 365 -23.43 -10.59 -2.02
C GLU A 365 -22.27 -11.53 -1.59
N TYR A 366 -21.67 -11.29 -0.43
CA TYR A 366 -20.60 -12.12 0.13
C TYR A 366 -21.08 -13.34 0.92
N GLU A 367 -22.37 -13.39 1.28
CA GLU A 367 -22.99 -14.53 1.98
C GLU A 367 -23.54 -15.60 1.03
N LYS A 368 -23.52 -15.34 -0.27
CA LYS A 368 -23.92 -16.28 -1.34
C LYS A 368 -22.71 -16.92 -2.01
#